data_207686f7abf45b6d95fc011a7098eb51
#
_entry.id   207686f7abf45b6d95fc011a7098eb51
#
_cell.length_a   1.000
_cell.length_b   1.000
_cell.length_c   1.000
_cell.angle_alpha   90.00
_cell.angle_beta   90.00
_cell.angle_gamma   90.00
#
_symmetry.space_group_name_H-M   'P 1'
#
loop_
_entity.id
_entity.type
_entity.pdbx_description
1 polymer ?
#
loop_
_entity_poly.entity_id
_entity_poly.type
_entity_poly.pdbx_seq_one_letter_code
_entity_poly.pdbx_strand_id
1 'polypeptide(L)'
;YLVDDLKEIVTGDAGQDLDADFVVFDIETTGFSPVNNRIIEIGAVKVQHGEIRERFSSFVNPDVPIPFEIEKLTGINDSMVMEAPMIDKVLPQFLDFCKDCVLVAHNAGFDMSFIMENCRRLGYPDQFTYVDTVGIARILLPNQAKHTLDAVAKTMGVSLENHHRAVDDAEATAHIFVKFLPRLRQNGAQNLSQANAM
;
A
#
# COMPACT_ATOMS: atom_id res chain seq x y z
N TYR A 1 -22.94 -8.34 0.04
CA TYR A 1 -21.64 -8.75 -0.56
C TYR A 1 -20.50 -7.77 -0.22
N LEU A 2 -20.79 -6.46 -0.22
CA LEU A 2 -19.76 -5.44 -0.05
C LEU A 2 -19.53 -5.00 1.40
N VAL A 3 -20.42 -5.38 2.31
CA VAL A 3 -20.41 -4.83 3.67
C VAL A 3 -19.45 -5.59 4.59
N ASP A 4 -19.24 -6.88 4.36
CA ASP A 4 -18.33 -7.68 5.19
C ASP A 4 -16.87 -7.48 4.78
N ASP A 5 -16.59 -7.34 3.48
CA ASP A 5 -15.25 -7.06 2.96
C ASP A 5 -14.72 -5.67 3.39
N LEU A 6 -15.62 -4.73 3.68
CA LEU A 6 -15.25 -3.36 4.07
C LEU A 6 -14.77 -3.24 5.53
N LYS A 7 -14.93 -4.27 6.33
CA LYS A 7 -14.55 -4.27 7.75
C LYS A 7 -13.22 -4.97 8.02
N GLU A 8 -12.67 -5.66 7.04
CA GLU A 8 -11.44 -6.40 7.25
C GLU A 8 -10.24 -5.47 7.20
N ILE A 9 -9.54 -5.33 8.34
CA ILE A 9 -8.32 -4.55 8.45
C ILE A 9 -7.12 -5.37 8.00
N VAL A 10 -7.07 -6.65 8.40
CA VAL A 10 -5.92 -7.53 8.18
C VAL A 10 -6.34 -8.76 7.39
N THR A 11 -5.57 -9.06 6.34
CA THR A 11 -5.69 -10.30 5.56
C THR A 11 -4.43 -11.13 5.76
N GLY A 12 -4.58 -12.45 5.86
CA GLY A 12 -3.48 -13.39 6.02
C GLY A 12 -3.25 -13.76 7.49
N ASP A 13 -1.98 -13.80 7.92
CA ASP A 13 -1.63 -14.14 9.29
C ASP A 13 -1.91 -12.98 10.25
N ALA A 14 -3.10 -12.98 10.82
CA ALA A 14 -3.56 -11.94 11.74
C ALA A 14 -2.97 -12.06 13.16
N GLY A 15 -2.18 -13.11 13.46
CA GLY A 15 -1.51 -13.25 14.76
C GLY A 15 -0.29 -12.36 14.96
N GLN A 16 0.11 -11.59 13.96
CA GLN A 16 1.26 -10.69 14.04
C GLN A 16 1.06 -9.58 15.07
N ASP A 17 2.13 -9.26 15.78
CA ASP A 17 2.17 -8.17 16.74
C ASP A 17 2.06 -6.81 16.04
N LEU A 18 1.51 -5.81 16.75
CA LEU A 18 1.53 -4.42 16.27
C LEU A 18 2.94 -3.81 16.25
N ASP A 19 3.92 -4.47 16.88
CA ASP A 19 5.34 -4.10 16.83
C ASP A 19 6.12 -4.86 15.74
N ALA A 20 5.44 -5.59 14.86
CA ALA A 20 6.08 -6.24 13.72
C ALA A 20 6.78 -5.22 12.82
N ASP A 21 7.66 -5.70 11.95
CA ASP A 21 8.22 -4.88 10.88
C ASP A 21 7.19 -4.76 9.75
N PHE A 22 6.99 -3.56 9.27
CA PHE A 22 6.00 -3.27 8.23
C PHE A 22 6.68 -2.67 6.99
N VAL A 23 6.16 -3.01 5.83
CA VAL A 23 6.43 -2.29 4.59
C VAL A 23 5.14 -1.62 4.15
N VAL A 24 5.13 -0.30 4.19
CA VAL A 24 4.02 0.51 3.70
C VAL A 24 4.33 0.88 2.26
N PHE A 25 3.42 0.58 1.34
CA PHE A 25 3.69 0.75 -0.07
C PHE A 25 2.49 1.32 -0.83
N ASP A 26 2.78 1.84 -2.00
CA ASP A 26 1.82 2.35 -2.96
C ASP A 26 2.29 2.00 -4.36
N ILE A 27 1.36 1.80 -5.29
CA ILE A 27 1.68 1.54 -6.69
C ILE A 27 0.90 2.51 -7.58
N GLU A 28 1.44 2.74 -8.77
CA GLU A 28 0.73 3.37 -9.87
C GLU A 28 0.62 2.35 -11.01
N THR A 29 -0.49 2.38 -11.73
CA THR A 29 -0.84 1.37 -12.73
C THR A 29 -1.41 2.02 -13.98
N THR A 30 -1.45 1.26 -15.09
CA THR A 30 -2.06 1.73 -16.34
C THR A 30 -3.59 1.68 -16.33
N GLY A 31 -4.20 1.18 -15.27
CA GLY A 31 -5.65 1.06 -15.13
C GLY A 31 -6.02 0.25 -13.90
N PHE A 32 -7.27 -0.20 -13.83
CA PHE A 32 -7.83 -0.76 -12.60
C PHE A 32 -7.91 -2.30 -12.56
N SER A 33 -7.63 -2.97 -13.68
CA SER A 33 -7.69 -4.43 -13.76
C SER A 33 -6.31 -5.05 -13.57
N PRO A 34 -6.07 -5.85 -12.53
CA PRO A 34 -4.77 -6.50 -12.33
C PRO A 34 -4.41 -7.50 -13.44
N VAL A 35 -5.42 -8.03 -14.15
CA VAL A 35 -5.21 -8.95 -15.26
C VAL A 35 -4.87 -8.21 -16.56
N ASN A 36 -5.53 -7.08 -16.81
CA ASN A 36 -5.45 -6.36 -18.09
C ASN A 36 -4.50 -5.15 -18.04
N ASN A 37 -4.21 -4.64 -16.86
CA ASN A 37 -3.38 -3.46 -16.70
C ASN A 37 -2.06 -3.79 -16.01
N ARG A 38 -1.13 -2.85 -16.02
CA ARG A 38 0.24 -3.09 -15.60
C ARG A 38 0.71 -2.03 -14.61
N ILE A 39 1.61 -2.45 -13.71
CA ILE A 39 2.26 -1.55 -12.76
C ILE A 39 3.25 -0.65 -13.52
N ILE A 40 3.27 0.63 -13.17
CA ILE A 40 4.21 1.62 -13.74
C ILE A 40 5.09 2.28 -12.68
N GLU A 41 4.76 2.15 -11.41
CA GLU A 41 5.60 2.63 -10.31
C GLU A 41 5.30 1.82 -9.05
N ILE A 42 6.36 1.52 -8.27
CA ILE A 42 6.23 0.99 -6.91
C ILE A 42 7.03 1.89 -5.98
N GLY A 43 6.39 2.35 -4.92
CA GLY A 43 7.04 3.09 -3.85
C GLY A 43 6.74 2.44 -2.51
N ALA A 44 7.74 2.34 -1.64
CA ALA A 44 7.58 1.70 -0.35
C ALA A 44 8.53 2.28 0.68
N VAL A 45 8.12 2.18 1.94
CA VAL A 45 8.96 2.52 3.09
C VAL A 45 8.85 1.40 4.12
N LYS A 46 9.97 1.11 4.80
CA LYS A 46 10.01 0.12 5.86
C LYS A 46 9.85 0.82 7.20
N VAL A 47 8.93 0.31 8.01
CA VAL A 47 8.65 0.82 9.35
C VAL A 47 9.09 -0.23 10.36
N GLN A 48 10.00 0.15 11.24
CA GLN A 48 10.51 -0.69 12.31
C GLN A 48 10.46 0.09 13.62
N HIS A 49 9.85 -0.48 14.65
CA HIS A 49 9.69 0.17 15.96
C HIS A 49 9.07 1.58 15.87
N GLY A 50 8.07 1.73 15.00
CA GLY A 50 7.38 3.02 14.82
C GLY A 50 8.14 4.07 14.02
N GLU A 51 9.28 3.73 13.42
CA GLU A 51 10.12 4.65 12.67
C GLU A 51 10.32 4.17 11.23
N ILE A 52 10.36 5.12 10.30
CA ILE A 52 10.68 4.85 8.90
C ILE A 52 12.20 4.70 8.77
N ARG A 53 12.66 3.53 8.30
CA ARG A 53 14.08 3.18 8.25
C ARG A 53 14.66 3.12 6.84
N GLU A 54 13.89 2.67 5.86
CA GLU A 54 14.35 2.44 4.50
C GLU A 54 13.28 2.85 3.50
N ARG A 55 13.68 3.24 2.31
CA ARG A 55 12.80 3.61 1.20
C ARG A 55 13.13 2.76 -0.03
N PHE A 56 12.09 2.41 -0.79
CA PHE A 56 12.19 1.75 -2.09
C PHE A 56 11.38 2.57 -3.09
N SER A 57 11.94 2.83 -4.25
CA SER A 57 11.22 3.53 -5.31
C SER A 57 11.72 3.06 -6.67
N SER A 58 10.81 2.64 -7.53
CA SER A 58 11.15 2.26 -8.90
C SER A 58 10.00 2.54 -9.84
N PHE A 59 10.30 3.18 -10.96
CA PHE A 59 9.42 3.08 -12.12
C PHE A 59 9.49 1.68 -12.69
N VAL A 60 8.43 1.29 -13.38
CA VAL A 60 8.35 0.02 -14.10
C VAL A 60 7.91 0.29 -15.53
N ASN A 61 8.68 -0.20 -16.49
CA ASN A 61 8.29 -0.13 -17.88
C ASN A 61 7.15 -1.12 -18.13
N PRO A 62 5.93 -0.66 -18.46
CA PRO A 62 4.79 -1.55 -18.65
C PRO A 62 4.81 -2.26 -20.00
N ASP A 63 5.70 -1.89 -20.91
CA ASP A 63 5.77 -2.39 -22.29
C ASP A 63 4.47 -2.22 -23.08
N VAL A 64 3.67 -1.25 -22.68
CA VAL A 64 2.45 -0.79 -23.37
C VAL A 64 2.33 0.71 -23.18
N PRO A 65 1.63 1.42 -24.07
CA PRO A 65 1.39 2.85 -23.88
C PRO A 65 0.61 3.13 -22.59
N ILE A 66 0.96 4.20 -21.90
CA ILE A 66 0.20 4.67 -20.74
C ILE A 66 -1.02 5.46 -21.26
N PRO A 67 -2.25 5.07 -20.88
CA PRO A 67 -3.44 5.81 -21.28
C PRO A 67 -3.36 7.28 -20.84
N PHE A 68 -3.84 8.17 -21.68
CA PHE A 68 -3.81 9.62 -21.41
C PHE A 68 -4.47 9.97 -20.07
N GLU A 69 -5.57 9.31 -19.75
CA GLU A 69 -6.29 9.54 -18.49
C GLU A 69 -5.43 9.16 -17.26
N ILE A 70 -4.63 8.11 -17.39
CA ILE A 70 -3.70 7.68 -16.32
C ILE A 70 -2.53 8.66 -16.21
N GLU A 71 -1.98 9.10 -17.33
CA GLU A 71 -0.94 10.14 -17.32
C GLU A 71 -1.44 11.40 -16.62
N LYS A 72 -2.66 11.82 -16.92
CA LYS A 72 -3.29 12.97 -16.29
C LYS A 72 -3.49 12.78 -14.79
N LEU A 73 -3.85 11.57 -14.37
CA LEU A 73 -4.12 11.23 -12.97
C LEU A 73 -2.83 11.10 -12.16
N THR A 74 -1.80 10.45 -12.71
CA THR A 74 -0.58 10.06 -11.99
C THR A 74 0.61 11.00 -12.25
N GLY A 75 0.56 11.77 -13.34
CA GLY A 75 1.70 12.55 -13.80
C GLY A 75 2.79 11.72 -14.47
N ILE A 76 2.59 10.41 -14.66
CA ILE A 76 3.58 9.52 -15.26
C ILE A 76 3.27 9.36 -16.75
N ASN A 77 4.23 9.69 -17.60
CA ASN A 77 4.11 9.55 -19.05
C ASN A 77 5.04 8.45 -19.58
N ASP A 78 4.89 8.11 -20.86
CA ASP A 78 5.68 7.04 -21.49
C ASP A 78 7.17 7.29 -21.40
N SER A 79 7.63 8.53 -21.54
CA SER A 79 9.06 8.85 -21.52
C SER A 79 9.71 8.57 -20.14
N MET A 80 8.95 8.70 -19.07
CA MET A 80 9.44 8.48 -17.70
C MET A 80 9.71 7.00 -17.41
N VAL A 81 9.00 6.09 -18.08
CA VAL A 81 9.09 4.66 -17.84
C VAL A 81 9.81 3.88 -18.94
N MET A 82 10.11 4.54 -20.06
CA MET A 82 10.70 3.91 -21.25
C MET A 82 12.03 3.21 -20.95
N GLU A 83 12.88 3.84 -20.14
CA GLU A 83 14.18 3.30 -19.75
C GLU A 83 14.15 2.54 -18.41
N ALA A 84 12.99 2.43 -17.81
CA ALA A 84 12.84 1.71 -16.54
C ALA A 84 12.88 0.20 -16.75
N PRO A 85 13.30 -0.56 -15.72
CA PRO A 85 13.22 -2.02 -15.79
C PRO A 85 11.76 -2.49 -15.83
N MET A 86 11.54 -3.65 -16.40
CA MET A 86 10.23 -4.30 -16.42
C MET A 86 9.92 -4.99 -15.09
N ILE A 87 8.68 -5.44 -14.94
CA ILE A 87 8.20 -6.03 -13.69
C ILE A 87 8.95 -7.30 -13.29
N ASP A 88 9.47 -8.06 -14.25
CA ASP A 88 10.27 -9.26 -13.98
C ASP A 88 11.58 -8.95 -13.22
N LYS A 89 12.07 -7.72 -13.31
CA LYS A 89 13.23 -7.23 -12.56
C LYS A 89 12.85 -6.51 -11.27
N VAL A 90 11.80 -5.70 -11.32
CA VAL A 90 11.40 -4.87 -10.18
C VAL A 90 10.71 -5.68 -9.09
N LEU A 91 9.85 -6.63 -9.46
CA LEU A 91 9.08 -7.40 -8.48
C LEU A 91 9.98 -8.17 -7.50
N PRO A 92 11.00 -8.93 -7.94
CA PRO A 92 11.87 -9.61 -6.98
C PRO A 92 12.63 -8.65 -6.06
N GLN A 93 12.99 -7.46 -6.53
CA GLN A 93 13.61 -6.43 -5.69
C GLN A 93 12.63 -5.94 -4.62
N PHE A 94 11.38 -5.71 -5.00
CA PHE A 94 10.33 -5.32 -4.05
C PHE A 94 10.04 -6.43 -3.04
N LEU A 95 9.94 -7.68 -3.49
CA LEU A 95 9.71 -8.82 -2.60
C LEU A 95 10.85 -9.01 -1.61
N ASP A 96 12.09 -8.80 -2.03
CA ASP A 96 13.24 -8.83 -1.14
C ASP A 96 13.17 -7.71 -0.08
N PHE A 97 12.77 -6.52 -0.50
CA PHE A 97 12.53 -5.39 0.42
C PHE A 97 11.45 -5.73 1.46
N CYS A 98 10.43 -6.50 1.08
CA CYS A 98 9.31 -6.88 1.94
C CYS A 98 9.58 -8.09 2.83
N LYS A 99 10.75 -8.73 2.71
CA LYS A 99 11.04 -9.98 3.42
C LYS A 99 10.87 -9.82 4.93
N ASP A 100 10.13 -10.77 5.52
CA ASP A 100 9.83 -10.82 6.97
C ASP A 100 9.03 -9.61 7.48
N CYS A 101 8.34 -8.90 6.59
CA CYS A 101 7.52 -7.76 6.95
C CYS A 101 6.04 -8.01 6.64
N VAL A 102 5.17 -7.37 7.41
CA VAL A 102 3.75 -7.26 7.09
C VAL A 102 3.56 -6.09 6.13
N LEU A 103 2.80 -6.29 5.05
CA LEU A 103 2.54 -5.25 4.07
C LEU A 103 1.39 -4.34 4.53
N VAL A 104 1.48 -3.07 4.23
CA VAL A 104 0.47 -2.06 4.57
C VAL A 104 0.25 -1.17 3.36
N ALA A 105 -1.00 -0.91 3.05
CA ALA A 105 -1.35 0.06 2.00
C ALA A 105 -2.69 0.73 2.30
N HIS A 106 -2.92 1.88 1.69
CA HIS A 106 -4.19 2.59 1.78
C HIS A 106 -5.09 2.12 0.63
N ASN A 107 -6.17 1.41 0.95
CA ASN A 107 -6.97 0.62 0.02
C ASN A 107 -6.18 -0.60 -0.51
N ALA A 108 -5.66 -1.38 0.43
CA ALA A 108 -4.67 -2.44 0.18
C ALA A 108 -5.14 -3.51 -0.80
N GLY A 109 -6.44 -3.79 -0.87
CA GLY A 109 -6.99 -4.78 -1.80
C GLY A 109 -6.65 -4.48 -3.25
N PHE A 110 -6.65 -3.21 -3.63
CA PHE A 110 -6.27 -2.79 -4.98
C PHE A 110 -4.79 -3.06 -5.25
N ASP A 111 -3.91 -2.54 -4.42
CA ASP A 111 -2.46 -2.67 -4.63
C ASP A 111 -2.02 -4.12 -4.56
N MET A 112 -2.55 -4.88 -3.60
CA MET A 112 -2.22 -6.30 -3.45
C MET A 112 -2.72 -7.14 -4.62
N SER A 113 -3.84 -6.78 -5.24
CA SER A 113 -4.35 -7.51 -6.41
C SER A 113 -3.34 -7.50 -7.57
N PHE A 114 -2.67 -6.36 -7.79
CA PHE A 114 -1.62 -6.24 -8.80
C PHE A 114 -0.35 -6.98 -8.40
N ILE A 115 0.08 -6.87 -7.15
CA ILE A 115 1.28 -7.58 -6.65
C ILE A 115 1.06 -9.09 -6.75
N MET A 116 -0.07 -9.60 -6.27
CA MET A 116 -0.35 -11.03 -6.29
C MET A 116 -0.48 -11.58 -7.71
N GLU A 117 -1.11 -10.85 -8.62
CA GLU A 117 -1.22 -11.27 -10.02
C GLU A 117 0.15 -11.37 -10.69
N ASN A 118 1.03 -10.40 -10.46
CA ASN A 118 2.37 -10.44 -11.00
C ASN A 118 3.22 -11.55 -10.36
N CYS A 119 3.03 -11.83 -9.07
CA CYS A 119 3.67 -12.99 -8.42
C CYS A 119 3.25 -14.30 -9.09
N ARG A 120 1.96 -14.48 -9.36
CA ARG A 120 1.46 -15.68 -10.04
C ARG A 120 2.08 -15.84 -11.44
N ARG A 121 2.10 -14.75 -12.21
CA ARG A 121 2.67 -14.76 -13.57
C ARG A 121 4.16 -15.10 -13.60
N LEU A 122 4.90 -14.64 -12.62
CA LEU A 122 6.35 -14.79 -12.56
C LEU A 122 6.79 -16.00 -11.72
N GLY A 123 5.86 -16.74 -11.13
CA GLY A 123 6.15 -17.95 -10.39
C GLY A 123 6.62 -17.73 -8.95
N TYR A 124 6.33 -16.58 -8.37
CA TYR A 124 6.58 -16.31 -6.95
C TYR A 124 5.38 -16.70 -6.09
N PRO A 125 5.57 -17.00 -4.79
CA PRO A 125 4.45 -17.16 -3.87
C PRO A 125 3.55 -15.93 -3.87
N ASP A 126 2.23 -16.12 -3.88
CA ASP A 126 1.24 -15.07 -4.02
C ASP A 126 0.35 -14.87 -2.78
N GLN A 127 0.78 -15.40 -1.64
CA GLN A 127 0.07 -15.22 -0.37
C GLN A 127 0.85 -14.30 0.54
N PHE A 128 0.16 -13.31 1.09
CA PHE A 128 0.76 -12.25 1.91
C PHE A 128 -0.13 -11.93 3.10
N THR A 129 0.51 -11.47 4.18
CA THR A 129 -0.19 -10.78 5.25
C THR A 129 -0.13 -9.29 5.00
N TYR A 130 -1.27 -8.64 4.95
CA TYR A 130 -1.33 -7.20 4.71
C TYR A 130 -2.43 -6.51 5.50
N VAL A 131 -2.25 -5.22 5.71
CA VAL A 131 -3.12 -4.35 6.50
C VAL A 131 -3.65 -3.25 5.60
N ASP A 132 -4.95 -2.94 5.73
CA ASP A 132 -5.59 -1.84 5.01
C ASP A 132 -5.82 -0.66 5.95
N THR A 133 -5.12 0.45 5.69
CA THR A 133 -5.28 1.67 6.49
C THR A 133 -6.63 2.36 6.28
N VAL A 134 -7.33 2.10 5.17
CA VAL A 134 -8.72 2.56 5.00
C VAL A 134 -9.62 1.87 6.04
N GLY A 135 -9.44 0.57 6.24
CA GLY A 135 -10.20 -0.17 7.26
C GLY A 135 -9.98 0.39 8.66
N ILE A 136 -8.73 0.67 9.00
CA ILE A 136 -8.41 1.29 10.30
C ILE A 136 -9.04 2.68 10.40
N ALA A 137 -8.91 3.49 9.35
CA ALA A 137 -9.45 4.86 9.34
C ALA A 137 -10.97 4.87 9.56
N ARG A 138 -11.69 3.92 8.96
CA ARG A 138 -13.15 3.81 9.16
C ARG A 138 -13.54 3.54 10.60
N ILE A 139 -12.71 2.80 11.33
CA ILE A 139 -12.93 2.50 12.75
C ILE A 139 -12.54 3.66 13.64
N LEU A 140 -11.37 4.25 13.42
CA LEU A 140 -10.83 5.30 14.28
C LEU A 140 -11.40 6.69 13.99
N LEU A 141 -11.89 6.92 12.77
CA LEU A 141 -12.46 8.17 12.30
C LEU A 141 -13.88 7.96 11.75
N PRO A 142 -14.80 7.42 12.56
CA PRO A 142 -16.12 7.00 12.06
C PRO A 142 -17.02 8.16 11.61
N ASN A 143 -16.79 9.36 12.10
CA ASN A 143 -17.58 10.54 11.78
C ASN A 143 -17.09 11.29 10.54
N GLN A 144 -15.98 10.85 9.95
CA GLN A 144 -15.43 11.44 8.75
C GLN A 144 -16.12 10.84 7.53
N ALA A 145 -16.58 11.70 6.59
CA ALA A 145 -17.35 11.25 5.43
C ALA A 145 -16.51 10.50 4.41
N LYS A 146 -15.25 10.89 4.24
CA LYS A 146 -14.33 10.30 3.27
C LYS A 146 -13.06 9.82 3.98
N HIS A 147 -12.57 8.66 3.55
CA HIS A 147 -11.34 8.07 4.06
C HIS A 147 -10.28 7.90 2.96
N THR A 148 -10.30 8.79 1.95
CA THR A 148 -9.22 8.90 0.97
C THR A 148 -7.92 9.29 1.67
N LEU A 149 -6.78 9.02 1.02
CA LEU A 149 -5.48 9.36 1.62
C LEU A 149 -5.40 10.84 2.00
N ASP A 150 -5.85 11.74 1.11
CA ASP A 150 -5.88 13.19 1.37
C ASP A 150 -6.69 13.54 2.62
N ALA A 151 -7.90 12.99 2.73
CA ALA A 151 -8.80 13.27 3.83
C ALA A 151 -8.25 12.76 5.15
N VAL A 152 -7.70 11.56 5.18
CA VAL A 152 -7.13 10.96 6.39
C VAL A 152 -5.84 11.68 6.78
N ALA A 153 -4.98 12.00 5.83
CA ALA A 153 -3.74 12.76 6.07
C ALA A 153 -4.06 14.12 6.72
N LYS A 154 -5.02 14.83 6.19
CA LYS A 154 -5.46 16.11 6.73
C LYS A 154 -5.92 15.98 8.18
N THR A 155 -6.77 15.01 8.49
CA THR A 155 -7.28 14.77 9.84
C THR A 155 -6.17 14.39 10.80
N MET A 156 -5.21 13.56 10.35
CA MET A 156 -4.11 13.08 11.17
C MET A 156 -2.93 14.04 11.23
N GLY A 157 -2.99 15.18 10.54
CA GLY A 157 -1.90 16.16 10.52
C GLY A 157 -0.66 15.67 9.78
N VAL A 158 -0.83 14.86 8.75
CA VAL A 158 0.25 14.35 7.92
C VAL A 158 0.31 15.15 6.62
N SER A 159 1.50 15.61 6.26
CA SER A 159 1.73 16.36 5.02
C SER A 159 1.76 15.41 3.82
N LEU A 160 1.11 15.80 2.72
CA LEU A 160 1.16 15.12 1.42
C LEU A 160 1.96 15.99 0.44
N GLU A 161 3.27 15.99 0.60
CA GLU A 161 4.16 16.65 -0.34
C GLU A 161 4.43 15.70 -1.53
N ASN A 162 4.56 16.27 -2.75
CA ASN A 162 4.81 15.50 -3.97
C ASN A 162 3.80 14.35 -4.20
N HIS A 163 2.54 14.62 -3.98
CA HIS A 163 1.41 13.67 -3.95
C HIS A 163 1.28 12.74 -5.18
N HIS A 164 2.08 12.83 -6.21
CA HIS A 164 1.96 11.98 -7.41
C HIS A 164 3.11 10.98 -7.56
N ARG A 165 3.96 10.85 -6.52
CA ARG A 165 5.02 9.84 -6.50
C ARG A 165 4.65 8.75 -5.51
N ALA A 166 4.71 7.48 -5.97
CA ALA A 166 4.28 6.35 -5.15
C ALA A 166 5.02 6.29 -3.80
N VAL A 167 6.33 6.55 -3.77
CA VAL A 167 7.10 6.51 -2.52
C VAL A 167 6.68 7.62 -1.54
N ASP A 168 6.29 8.78 -2.04
CA ASP A 168 5.85 9.88 -1.17
C ASP A 168 4.46 9.60 -0.59
N ASP A 169 3.56 9.02 -1.37
CA ASP A 169 2.25 8.56 -0.89
C ASP A 169 2.40 7.40 0.11
N ALA A 170 3.34 6.48 -0.14
CA ALA A 170 3.66 5.40 0.79
C ALA A 170 4.20 5.97 2.12
N GLU A 171 5.07 6.97 2.08
CA GLU A 171 5.60 7.61 3.28
C GLU A 171 4.49 8.31 4.08
N ALA A 172 3.60 9.05 3.41
CA ALA A 172 2.45 9.67 4.07
C ALA A 172 1.55 8.61 4.73
N THR A 173 1.27 7.53 4.02
CA THR A 173 0.50 6.39 4.56
C THR A 173 1.22 5.78 5.77
N ALA A 174 2.55 5.67 5.73
CA ALA A 174 3.34 5.16 6.85
C ALA A 174 3.22 6.06 8.09
N HIS A 175 3.29 7.38 7.93
CA HIS A 175 3.09 8.31 9.02
C HIS A 175 1.68 8.19 9.62
N ILE A 176 0.67 8.03 8.80
CA ILE A 176 -0.71 7.80 9.24
C ILE A 176 -0.78 6.49 10.04
N PHE A 177 -0.23 5.41 9.48
CA PHE A 177 -0.24 4.09 10.11
C PHE A 177 0.45 4.10 11.47
N VAL A 178 1.61 4.73 11.58
CA VAL A 178 2.34 4.87 12.85
C VAL A 178 1.51 5.62 13.89
N LYS A 179 0.75 6.63 13.47
CA LYS A 179 -0.17 7.35 14.36
C LYS A 179 -1.40 6.53 14.75
N PHE A 180 -1.82 5.60 13.90
CA PHE A 180 -2.94 4.70 14.22
C PHE A 180 -2.57 3.63 15.24
N LEU A 181 -1.33 3.15 15.26
CA LEU A 181 -0.92 2.06 16.16
C LEU A 181 -1.22 2.34 17.64
N PRO A 182 -0.85 3.51 18.23
CA PRO A 182 -1.21 3.81 19.61
C PRO A 182 -2.70 3.84 19.85
N ARG A 183 -3.49 4.34 18.90
CA ARG A 183 -4.96 4.38 19.02
C ARG A 183 -5.56 2.99 19.01
N LEU A 184 -5.04 2.08 18.19
CA LEU A 184 -5.47 0.68 18.21
C LEU A 184 -5.18 0.04 19.56
N ARG A 185 -4.01 0.28 20.14
CA ARG A 185 -3.64 -0.22 21.49
C ARG A 185 -4.54 0.36 22.57
N GLN A 186 -4.87 1.65 22.50
CA GLN A 186 -5.79 2.30 23.44
C GLN A 186 -7.19 1.69 23.38
N ASN A 187 -7.60 1.18 22.21
CA ASN A 187 -8.87 0.49 22.03
C ASN A 187 -8.80 -1.01 22.34
N GLY A 188 -7.69 -1.47 22.92
CA GLY A 188 -7.53 -2.83 23.40
C GLY A 188 -6.86 -3.81 22.44
N ALA A 189 -6.48 -3.40 21.23
CA ALA A 189 -5.78 -4.27 20.29
C ALA A 189 -4.32 -4.43 20.69
N GLN A 190 -3.86 -5.68 20.83
CA GLN A 190 -2.47 -6.02 21.11
C GLN A 190 -1.80 -6.71 19.92
N ASN A 191 -2.60 -7.19 18.98
CA ASN A 191 -2.14 -7.80 17.74
C ASN A 191 -3.11 -7.49 16.60
N LEU A 192 -2.76 -7.88 15.39
CA LEU A 192 -3.56 -7.60 14.21
C LEU A 192 -4.92 -8.32 14.21
N SER A 193 -5.00 -9.51 14.79
CA SER A 193 -6.26 -10.24 14.93
C SER A 193 -7.28 -9.45 15.77
N GLN A 194 -6.84 -8.86 16.85
CA GLN A 194 -7.70 -8.05 17.71
C GLN A 194 -8.12 -6.76 17.03
N ALA A 195 -7.27 -6.19 16.16
CA ALA A 195 -7.62 -5.04 15.34
C ALA A 195 -8.80 -5.37 14.39
N ASN A 196 -8.82 -6.56 13.79
CA ASN A 196 -9.94 -7.00 12.94
C ASN A 196 -11.27 -7.11 13.71
N ALA A 197 -11.20 -7.45 14.98
CA ALA A 197 -12.39 -7.62 15.83
C ALA A 197 -13.00 -6.30 16.30
N MET A 198 -12.32 -5.20 16.11
CA MET A 198 -12.81 -3.87 16.47
C MET A 198 -13.86 -3.38 15.46
#